data_8ddf7ed19283d6c4ef0d135234ee6055
#
_entry.id   8ddf7ed19283d6c4ef0d135234ee6055
#
_cell.length_a   1.000
_cell.length_b   1.000
_cell.length_c   1.000
_cell.angle_alpha   90.00
_cell.angle_beta   90.00
_cell.angle_gamma   90.00
#
_symmetry.space_group_name_H-M   'P 1'
#
loop_
_entity.id
_entity.type
_entity.pdbx_description
1 polymer ?
#
loop_
_entity_poly.entity_id
_entity_poly.type
_entity_poly.pdbx_seq_one_letter_code
_entity_poly.pdbx_strand_id
1 'polypeptide(L)'
;SYASTVLPKVKRVQLGDALAQRIGQLAGPYCSSPEGTHTAQQLADRLNTDRTLPLLVLRGQRTLPITLPGGKIILFENMLTASDDPAVTAGYILSALAAFDHRDPLRAYLEQAGPFTALSLVASNNLSKTQVDQLAKIALSQPQTPSPRTALLNLFSTAKISSSPFARVKAGTEGQGLIAQDPFLTGSPYPVLTDGAWLSLQAICSDM
;
A
#
# COMPACT_ATOMS: atom_id res chain seq x y z
N SER A 1 -20.83 -2.30 1.82
CA SER A 1 -21.74 -1.14 1.89
C SER A 1 -22.05 -0.65 0.49
N TYR A 2 -23.31 -0.37 0.20
CA TYR A 2 -23.78 0.14 -1.11
C TYR A 2 -23.06 1.44 -1.51
N ALA A 3 -22.70 2.27 -0.55
CA ALA A 3 -21.96 3.51 -0.76
C ALA A 3 -20.60 3.33 -1.47
N SER A 4 -19.89 2.24 -1.19
CA SER A 4 -18.60 1.99 -1.80
C SER A 4 -18.70 1.55 -3.27
N THR A 5 -19.81 0.92 -3.68
CA THR A 5 -19.99 0.46 -5.06
C THR A 5 -20.48 1.55 -6.01
N VAL A 6 -21.13 2.59 -5.48
CA VAL A 6 -21.75 3.67 -6.29
C VAL A 6 -20.79 4.83 -6.58
N LEU A 7 -19.70 4.98 -5.79
CA LEU A 7 -18.80 6.13 -5.96
C LEU A 7 -17.97 6.00 -7.25
N PRO A 8 -18.06 6.99 -8.18
CA PRO A 8 -17.28 6.99 -9.42
C PRO A 8 -15.76 6.94 -9.17
N LYS A 9 -15.00 6.33 -10.09
CA LYS A 9 -13.53 6.18 -9.97
C LYS A 9 -12.83 7.52 -9.68
N VAL A 10 -13.22 8.59 -10.36
CA VAL A 10 -12.65 9.94 -10.17
C VAL A 10 -12.86 10.42 -8.73
N LYS A 11 -14.05 10.20 -8.16
CA LYS A 11 -14.36 10.58 -6.78
C LYS A 11 -13.60 9.75 -5.75
N ARG A 12 -13.31 8.48 -6.05
CA ARG A 12 -12.46 7.63 -5.19
C ARG A 12 -11.03 8.16 -5.15
N VAL A 13 -10.47 8.58 -6.30
CA VAL A 13 -9.14 9.19 -6.37
C VAL A 13 -9.11 10.49 -5.56
N GLN A 14 -10.09 11.39 -5.76
CA GLN A 14 -10.20 12.65 -5.00
C GLN A 14 -10.29 12.41 -3.47
N LEU A 15 -11.07 11.40 -3.06
CA LEU A 15 -11.15 11.02 -1.65
C LEU A 15 -9.82 10.46 -1.13
N GLY A 16 -9.14 9.62 -1.91
CA GLY A 16 -7.81 9.12 -1.59
C GLY A 16 -6.78 10.23 -1.43
N ASP A 17 -6.83 11.26 -2.29
CA ASP A 17 -5.97 12.43 -2.19
C ASP A 17 -6.25 13.25 -0.93
N ALA A 18 -7.52 13.49 -0.62
CA ALA A 18 -7.91 14.19 0.61
C ALA A 18 -7.50 13.44 1.88
N LEU A 19 -7.65 12.10 1.88
CA LEU A 19 -7.21 11.24 2.97
C LEU A 19 -5.68 11.25 3.10
N ALA A 20 -4.94 11.13 1.99
CA ALA A 20 -3.48 11.19 2.01
C ALA A 20 -3.00 12.53 2.59
N GLN A 21 -3.56 13.65 2.13
CA GLN A 21 -3.23 14.96 2.67
C GLN A 21 -3.48 15.04 4.18
N ARG A 22 -4.64 14.54 4.64
CA ARG A 22 -4.98 14.58 6.06
C ARG A 22 -4.09 13.66 6.90
N ILE A 23 -3.75 12.47 6.39
CA ILE A 23 -2.81 11.54 7.03
C ILE A 23 -1.43 12.21 7.20
N GLY A 24 -0.92 12.88 6.15
CA GLY A 24 0.33 13.63 6.24
C GLY A 24 0.32 14.73 7.30
N GLN A 25 -0.83 15.39 7.51
CA GLN A 25 -0.99 16.39 8.59
C GLN A 25 -1.03 15.76 9.98
N LEU A 26 -1.54 14.54 10.12
CA LEU A 26 -1.68 13.84 11.40
C LEU A 26 -0.42 13.05 11.79
N ALA A 27 0.24 12.41 10.81
CA ALA A 27 1.36 11.49 11.04
C ALA A 27 2.73 12.09 10.69
N GLY A 28 2.77 13.29 10.12
CA GLY A 28 3.98 13.96 9.66
C GLY A 28 4.08 14.02 8.13
N PRO A 29 4.99 14.85 7.60
CA PRO A 29 5.17 15.00 6.16
C PRO A 29 5.61 13.69 5.51
N TYR A 30 5.21 13.49 4.26
CA TYR A 30 5.69 12.38 3.46
C TYR A 30 7.16 12.56 3.11
N CYS A 31 7.92 11.47 3.23
CA CYS A 31 9.30 11.44 2.80
C CYS A 31 9.38 11.67 1.29
N SER A 32 10.25 12.57 0.87
CA SER A 32 10.46 12.90 -0.53
C SER A 32 11.88 13.40 -0.75
N SER A 33 12.67 12.63 -1.46
CA SER A 33 13.88 13.10 -2.14
C SER A 33 13.67 12.93 -3.65
N PRO A 34 14.32 13.71 -4.52
CA PRO A 34 14.13 13.59 -5.96
C PRO A 34 14.43 12.16 -6.46
N GLU A 35 15.55 11.59 -6.05
CA GLU A 35 16.00 10.26 -6.42
C GLU A 35 15.12 9.16 -5.81
N GLY A 36 14.78 9.28 -4.54
CA GLY A 36 13.91 8.33 -3.84
C GLY A 36 12.50 8.31 -4.45
N THR A 37 11.94 9.46 -4.78
CA THR A 37 10.61 9.59 -5.41
C THR A 37 10.62 8.98 -6.81
N HIS A 38 11.68 9.25 -7.60
CA HIS A 38 11.84 8.65 -8.92
C HIS A 38 11.94 7.12 -8.82
N THR A 39 12.72 6.62 -7.86
CA THR A 39 12.86 5.17 -7.65
C THR A 39 11.57 4.52 -7.14
N ALA A 40 10.80 5.20 -6.29
CA ALA A 40 9.48 4.71 -5.90
C ALA A 40 8.56 4.49 -7.11
N GLN A 41 8.61 5.41 -8.09
CA GLN A 41 7.88 5.24 -9.36
C GLN A 41 8.44 4.08 -10.18
N GLN A 42 9.77 3.95 -10.30
CA GLN A 42 10.40 2.81 -10.99
C GLN A 42 9.97 1.47 -10.35
N LEU A 43 9.91 1.40 -9.02
CA LEU A 43 9.42 0.22 -8.33
C LEU A 43 7.96 -0.07 -8.66
N ALA A 44 7.09 0.95 -8.64
CA ALA A 44 5.69 0.80 -9.02
C ALA A 44 5.53 0.26 -10.45
N ASP A 45 6.29 0.81 -11.40
CA ASP A 45 6.27 0.38 -12.80
C ASP A 45 6.82 -1.05 -12.96
N ARG A 46 7.85 -1.41 -12.18
CA ARG A 46 8.45 -2.75 -12.17
C ARG A 46 7.48 -3.85 -11.73
N LEU A 47 6.50 -3.51 -10.91
CA LEU A 47 5.50 -4.48 -10.45
C LEU A 47 4.52 -4.90 -11.55
N ASN A 48 4.58 -4.26 -12.72
CA ASN A 48 3.81 -4.61 -13.93
C ASN A 48 2.31 -4.78 -13.66
N THR A 49 1.73 -3.81 -12.98
CA THR A 49 0.29 -3.78 -12.72
C THR A 49 -0.42 -2.95 -13.78
N ASP A 50 -1.64 -3.34 -14.15
CA ASP A 50 -2.46 -2.63 -15.15
C ASP A 50 -3.00 -1.27 -14.65
N ARG A 51 -2.44 -0.78 -13.54
CA ARG A 51 -2.92 0.45 -12.88
C ARG A 51 -1.76 1.31 -12.42
N THR A 52 -1.96 2.62 -12.44
CA THR A 52 -1.05 3.55 -11.78
C THR A 52 -1.05 3.31 -10.28
N LEU A 53 0.13 3.13 -9.68
CA LEU A 53 0.34 2.92 -8.25
C LEU A 53 1.02 4.14 -7.63
N PRO A 54 0.30 5.14 -7.15
CA PRO A 54 0.91 6.24 -6.42
C PRO A 54 1.41 5.73 -5.06
N LEU A 55 2.73 5.67 -4.89
CA LEU A 55 3.38 5.29 -3.64
C LEU A 55 3.74 6.53 -2.84
N LEU A 56 3.42 6.51 -1.55
CA LEU A 56 3.81 7.52 -0.58
C LEU A 56 4.58 6.84 0.54
N VAL A 57 5.55 7.52 1.13
CA VAL A 57 6.35 6.99 2.24
C VAL A 57 6.19 7.91 3.45
N LEU A 58 5.90 7.33 4.61
CA LEU A 58 5.88 8.01 5.90
C LEU A 58 6.99 7.49 6.80
N ARG A 59 7.53 8.36 7.63
CA ARG A 59 8.37 7.91 8.75
C ARG A 59 7.54 7.08 9.71
N GLY A 60 8.18 6.10 10.31
CA GLY A 60 7.57 5.26 11.35
C GLY A 60 7.69 3.78 11.09
N GLN A 61 7.08 3.02 12.00
CA GLN A 61 7.12 1.57 11.97
C GLN A 61 5.71 0.99 11.98
N ARG A 62 5.39 0.26 10.94
CA ARG A 62 4.16 -0.53 10.84
C ARG A 62 4.44 -1.87 10.19
N THR A 63 3.57 -2.82 10.47
CA THR A 63 3.67 -4.18 9.91
C THR A 63 3.04 -4.33 8.53
N LEU A 64 2.16 -3.39 8.16
CA LEU A 64 1.43 -3.41 6.89
C LEU A 64 1.28 -1.98 6.34
N PRO A 65 1.31 -1.79 5.01
CA PRO A 65 1.05 -0.53 4.35
C PRO A 65 -0.41 -0.10 4.49
N ILE A 66 -0.72 1.17 4.26
CA ILE A 66 -2.10 1.67 4.20
C ILE A 66 -2.52 1.78 2.74
N THR A 67 -3.66 1.21 2.39
CA THR A 67 -4.32 1.39 1.10
C THR A 67 -5.45 2.40 1.20
N LEU A 68 -5.46 3.37 0.29
CA LEU A 68 -6.48 4.41 0.24
C LEU A 68 -7.42 4.19 -0.96
N PRO A 69 -8.66 4.73 -0.90
CA PRO A 69 -9.55 4.76 -2.06
C PRO A 69 -8.83 5.32 -3.29
N GLY A 70 -9.09 4.77 -4.46
CA GLY A 70 -8.39 5.18 -5.70
C GLY A 70 -7.04 4.50 -5.94
N GLY A 71 -6.57 3.63 -5.01
CA GLY A 71 -5.39 2.78 -5.23
C GLY A 71 -4.06 3.35 -4.75
N LYS A 72 -4.07 4.48 -4.03
CA LYS A 72 -2.86 5.05 -3.42
C LYS A 72 -2.40 4.18 -2.24
N ILE A 73 -1.09 3.90 -2.16
CA ILE A 73 -0.48 3.08 -1.11
C ILE A 73 0.50 3.93 -0.30
N ILE A 74 0.36 3.89 1.02
CA ILE A 74 1.31 4.51 1.95
C ILE A 74 2.17 3.40 2.56
N LEU A 75 3.46 3.45 2.28
CA LEU A 75 4.49 2.63 2.90
C LEU A 75 5.05 3.35 4.13
N PHE A 76 5.69 2.60 5.01
CA PHE A 76 6.42 3.15 6.15
C PHE A 76 7.91 2.89 5.99
N GLU A 77 8.73 3.80 6.50
CA GLU A 77 10.18 3.76 6.38
C GLU A 77 10.78 2.38 6.75
N ASN A 78 10.26 1.75 7.81
CA ASN A 78 10.70 0.41 8.18
C ASN A 78 10.46 -0.66 7.10
N MET A 79 9.53 -0.47 6.18
CA MET A 79 9.27 -1.42 5.10
C MET A 79 10.32 -1.31 3.98
N LEU A 80 11.04 -0.18 3.92
CA LEU A 80 12.14 0.06 3.00
C LEU A 80 13.50 -0.34 3.60
N THR A 81 13.60 -0.32 4.94
CA THR A 81 14.87 -0.54 5.67
C THR A 81 14.92 -1.89 6.37
N ALA A 82 13.83 -2.67 6.37
CA ALA A 82 13.77 -3.97 7.04
C ALA A 82 14.66 -5.06 6.41
N SER A 83 15.16 -4.84 5.20
CA SER A 83 15.98 -5.79 4.45
C SER A 83 16.80 -5.07 3.39
N ASP A 84 17.93 -5.65 3.02
CA ASP A 84 18.75 -5.20 1.88
C ASP A 84 18.16 -5.67 0.52
N ASP A 85 17.12 -6.52 0.53
CA ASP A 85 16.50 -7.03 -0.67
C ASP A 85 15.23 -6.21 -1.03
N PRO A 86 15.22 -5.49 -2.18
CA PRO A 86 14.05 -4.72 -2.62
C PRO A 86 12.79 -5.56 -2.87
N ALA A 87 12.91 -6.90 -3.01
CA ALA A 87 11.78 -7.80 -3.11
C ALA A 87 10.91 -7.79 -1.84
N VAL A 88 11.48 -7.43 -0.69
CA VAL A 88 10.71 -7.26 0.55
C VAL A 88 9.74 -6.09 0.45
N THR A 89 10.20 -4.93 0.02
CA THR A 89 9.34 -3.76 -0.21
C THR A 89 8.31 -4.02 -1.31
N ALA A 90 8.73 -4.66 -2.41
CA ALA A 90 7.79 -5.12 -3.45
C ALA A 90 6.70 -6.01 -2.85
N GLY A 91 7.05 -6.92 -1.95
CA GLY A 91 6.11 -7.78 -1.25
C GLY A 91 5.08 -7.01 -0.40
N TYR A 92 5.48 -5.95 0.29
CA TYR A 92 4.53 -5.07 0.99
C TYR A 92 3.55 -4.41 0.03
N ILE A 93 4.01 -3.92 -1.11
CA ILE A 93 3.14 -3.30 -2.12
C ILE A 93 2.18 -4.34 -2.72
N LEU A 94 2.69 -5.52 -3.10
CA LEU A 94 1.86 -6.60 -3.65
C LEU A 94 0.83 -7.10 -2.63
N SER A 95 1.18 -7.16 -1.34
CA SER A 95 0.23 -7.52 -0.28
C SER A 95 -0.88 -6.49 -0.12
N ALA A 96 -0.55 -5.20 -0.25
CA ALA A 96 -1.52 -4.12 -0.24
C ALA A 96 -2.47 -4.20 -1.44
N LEU A 97 -1.96 -4.52 -2.63
CA LEU A 97 -2.76 -4.72 -3.84
C LEU A 97 -3.68 -5.94 -3.73
N ALA A 98 -3.17 -7.08 -3.25
CA ALA A 98 -3.98 -8.27 -3.04
C ALA A 98 -5.12 -8.03 -2.04
N ALA A 99 -4.85 -7.28 -0.97
CA ALA A 99 -5.87 -6.88 0.00
C ALA A 99 -6.90 -5.91 -0.61
N PHE A 100 -6.44 -4.93 -1.42
CA PHE A 100 -7.29 -3.96 -2.12
C PHE A 100 -8.25 -4.65 -3.11
N ASP A 101 -7.75 -5.61 -3.88
CA ASP A 101 -8.57 -6.34 -4.85
C ASP A 101 -9.56 -7.30 -4.17
N HIS A 102 -9.21 -7.80 -2.98
CA HIS A 102 -10.10 -8.65 -2.21
C HIS A 102 -11.19 -7.87 -1.48
N ARG A 103 -10.85 -6.69 -0.95
CA ARG A 103 -11.79 -5.85 -0.21
C ARG A 103 -11.51 -4.37 -0.44
N ASP A 104 -12.49 -3.67 -1.04
CA ASP A 104 -12.43 -2.22 -1.23
C ASP A 104 -12.12 -1.50 0.10
N PRO A 105 -10.99 -0.77 0.22
CA PRO A 105 -10.63 -0.07 1.45
C PRO A 105 -11.68 0.97 1.86
N LEU A 106 -12.34 1.62 0.91
CA LEU A 106 -13.42 2.57 1.21
C LEU A 106 -14.56 1.90 1.98
N ARG A 107 -14.90 0.67 1.61
CA ARG A 107 -15.93 -0.09 2.32
C ARG A 107 -15.53 -0.31 3.78
N ALA A 108 -14.28 -0.74 4.00
CA ALA A 108 -13.78 -0.99 5.36
C ALA A 108 -13.77 0.29 6.22
N TYR A 109 -13.39 1.42 5.64
CA TYR A 109 -13.40 2.71 6.34
C TYR A 109 -14.82 3.18 6.68
N LEU A 110 -15.75 3.06 5.74
CA LEU A 110 -17.15 3.47 5.96
C LEU A 110 -17.87 2.58 6.97
N GLU A 111 -17.57 1.30 7.02
CA GLU A 111 -18.13 0.38 8.03
C GLU A 111 -17.74 0.81 9.45
N GLN A 112 -16.53 1.34 9.63
CA GLN A 112 -16.07 1.84 10.94
C GLN A 112 -16.50 3.28 11.24
N ALA A 113 -16.57 4.14 10.22
CA ALA A 113 -17.01 5.52 10.39
C ALA A 113 -18.51 5.64 10.67
N GLY A 114 -19.27 4.59 10.39
CA GLY A 114 -20.68 4.51 10.68
C GLY A 114 -21.61 4.95 9.53
N PRO A 115 -22.94 4.70 9.69
CA PRO A 115 -23.90 4.85 8.60
C PRO A 115 -24.10 6.31 8.14
N PHE A 116 -23.93 7.27 9.01
CA PHE A 116 -24.08 8.69 8.65
C PHE A 116 -23.00 9.15 7.65
N THR A 117 -21.75 8.72 7.83
CA THR A 117 -20.66 9.02 6.89
C THR A 117 -20.91 8.36 5.54
N ALA A 118 -21.36 7.11 5.55
CA ALA A 118 -21.71 6.39 4.33
C ALA A 118 -22.88 7.06 3.58
N LEU A 119 -23.93 7.49 4.31
CA LEU A 119 -25.08 8.18 3.72
C LEU A 119 -24.70 9.55 3.15
N SER A 120 -23.89 10.33 3.87
CA SER A 120 -23.38 11.63 3.41
C SER A 120 -22.61 11.48 2.07
N LEU A 121 -21.74 10.46 1.97
CA LEU A 121 -20.98 10.20 0.75
C LEU A 121 -21.89 9.85 -0.44
N VAL A 122 -22.95 9.05 -0.22
CA VAL A 122 -23.91 8.69 -1.27
C VAL A 122 -24.75 9.89 -1.69
N ALA A 123 -25.22 10.70 -0.73
CA ALA A 123 -26.11 11.81 -1.02
C ALA A 123 -25.43 13.00 -1.70
N SER A 124 -24.20 13.32 -1.31
CA SER A 124 -23.49 14.51 -1.79
C SER A 124 -22.29 14.22 -2.69
N ASN A 125 -21.88 12.95 -2.85
CA ASN A 125 -20.61 12.55 -3.47
C ASN A 125 -19.37 13.24 -2.85
N ASN A 126 -19.50 13.76 -1.63
CA ASN A 126 -18.45 14.49 -0.92
C ASN A 126 -18.50 14.16 0.58
N LEU A 127 -17.36 14.35 1.25
CA LEU A 127 -17.25 14.27 2.69
C LEU A 127 -16.85 15.63 3.27
N SER A 128 -17.38 15.94 4.44
CA SER A 128 -16.94 17.11 5.20
C SER A 128 -15.51 16.91 5.73
N LYS A 129 -14.84 18.02 6.08
CA LYS A 129 -13.50 17.97 6.68
C LYS A 129 -13.45 17.07 7.92
N THR A 130 -14.49 17.11 8.77
CA THR A 130 -14.59 16.26 9.97
C THR A 130 -14.68 14.77 9.61
N GLN A 131 -15.43 14.42 8.57
CA GLN A 131 -15.54 13.04 8.10
C GLN A 131 -14.23 12.54 7.47
N VAL A 132 -13.53 13.38 6.70
CA VAL A 132 -12.20 13.06 6.18
C VAL A 132 -11.21 12.86 7.32
N ASP A 133 -11.23 13.71 8.35
CA ASP A 133 -10.41 13.55 9.55
C ASP A 133 -10.67 12.23 10.28
N GLN A 134 -11.94 11.88 10.44
CA GLN A 134 -12.35 10.60 11.04
C GLN A 134 -11.82 9.40 10.23
N LEU A 135 -11.98 9.42 8.90
CA LEU A 135 -11.49 8.34 8.03
C LEU A 135 -9.97 8.25 8.03
N ALA A 136 -9.26 9.38 8.07
CA ALA A 136 -7.80 9.40 8.16
C ALA A 136 -7.30 8.77 9.48
N LYS A 137 -7.96 9.08 10.61
CA LYS A 137 -7.66 8.46 11.91
C LYS A 137 -7.94 6.96 11.90
N ILE A 138 -9.04 6.54 11.27
CA ILE A 138 -9.36 5.13 11.06
C ILE A 138 -8.24 4.46 10.25
N ALA A 139 -7.82 5.03 9.12
CA ALA A 139 -6.74 4.48 8.30
C ALA A 139 -5.42 4.32 9.06
N LEU A 140 -5.11 5.27 9.95
CA LEU A 140 -3.92 5.22 10.80
C LEU A 140 -4.03 4.20 11.95
N SER A 141 -5.21 3.93 12.46
CA SER A 141 -5.42 3.05 13.62
C SER A 141 -5.74 1.59 13.26
N GLN A 142 -6.25 1.35 12.04
CA GLN A 142 -6.71 0.01 11.67
C GLN A 142 -5.57 -1.01 11.53
N PRO A 143 -5.76 -2.24 12.06
CA PRO A 143 -5.07 -3.39 11.53
C PRO A 143 -5.57 -3.66 10.10
N GLN A 144 -4.66 -3.76 9.16
CA GLN A 144 -5.01 -4.07 7.77
C GLN A 144 -5.52 -5.51 7.66
N THR A 145 -6.49 -5.72 6.78
CA THR A 145 -6.98 -7.07 6.48
C THR A 145 -5.85 -7.83 5.77
N PRO A 146 -5.49 -9.03 6.24
CA PRO A 146 -4.52 -9.87 5.55
C PRO A 146 -4.97 -10.13 4.11
N SER A 147 -4.02 -10.10 3.18
CA SER A 147 -4.30 -10.46 1.79
C SER A 147 -4.50 -11.96 1.64
N PRO A 148 -5.43 -12.43 0.79
CA PRO A 148 -5.52 -13.85 0.47
C PRO A 148 -4.20 -14.34 -0.13
N ARG A 149 -3.64 -15.43 0.43
CA ARG A 149 -2.35 -15.99 -0.01
C ARG A 149 -2.31 -16.26 -1.52
N THR A 150 -3.35 -16.87 -2.06
CA THR A 150 -3.41 -17.20 -3.50
C THR A 150 -3.37 -15.95 -4.37
N ALA A 151 -4.10 -14.89 -4.01
CA ALA A 151 -4.07 -13.63 -4.73
C ALA A 151 -2.68 -12.97 -4.67
N LEU A 152 -2.04 -13.00 -3.50
CA LEU A 152 -0.70 -12.48 -3.31
C LEU A 152 0.34 -13.25 -4.15
N LEU A 153 0.30 -14.58 -4.15
CA LEU A 153 1.20 -15.41 -4.96
C LEU A 153 1.01 -15.18 -6.47
N ASN A 154 -0.22 -14.98 -6.92
CA ASN A 154 -0.50 -14.62 -8.31
C ASN A 154 0.14 -13.28 -8.70
N LEU A 155 0.11 -12.29 -7.80
CA LEU A 155 0.77 -10.99 -8.05
C LEU A 155 2.30 -11.14 -8.09
N PHE A 156 2.91 -11.93 -7.19
CA PHE A 156 4.33 -12.25 -7.25
C PHE A 156 4.71 -12.93 -8.58
N SER A 157 3.90 -13.88 -9.02
CA SER A 157 4.10 -14.58 -10.30
C SER A 157 4.01 -13.63 -11.48
N THR A 158 2.99 -12.76 -11.53
CA THR A 158 2.81 -11.76 -12.59
C THR A 158 3.94 -10.76 -12.63
N ALA A 159 4.36 -10.27 -11.47
CA ALA A 159 5.50 -9.36 -11.34
C ALA A 159 6.86 -10.04 -11.57
N LYS A 160 6.92 -11.37 -11.68
CA LYS A 160 8.16 -12.15 -11.79
C LYS A 160 9.14 -11.85 -10.65
N ILE A 161 8.63 -11.89 -9.43
CA ILE A 161 9.38 -11.65 -8.19
C ILE A 161 9.22 -12.86 -7.28
N SER A 162 10.32 -13.31 -6.66
CA SER A 162 10.30 -14.35 -5.62
C SER A 162 9.56 -13.82 -4.38
N SER A 163 8.67 -14.64 -3.83
CA SER A 163 7.98 -14.31 -2.59
C SER A 163 8.79 -14.63 -1.33
N SER A 164 9.85 -15.42 -1.45
CA SER A 164 10.66 -15.89 -0.33
C SER A 164 11.32 -14.77 0.49
N PRO A 165 11.92 -13.71 -0.11
CA PRO A 165 12.47 -12.61 0.69
C PRO A 165 11.44 -11.93 1.57
N PHE A 166 10.27 -11.60 1.01
CA PHE A 166 9.15 -11.01 1.76
C PHE A 166 8.61 -11.98 2.83
N ALA A 167 8.49 -13.26 2.51
CA ALA A 167 8.00 -14.28 3.41
C ALA A 167 8.87 -14.45 4.66
N ARG A 168 10.20 -14.26 4.55
CA ARG A 168 11.14 -14.35 5.69
C ARG A 168 10.97 -13.23 6.71
N VAL A 169 10.50 -12.04 6.30
CA VAL A 169 10.19 -10.95 7.23
C VAL A 169 8.79 -11.06 7.84
N LYS A 170 7.95 -11.98 7.29
CA LYS A 170 6.65 -12.31 7.86
C LYS A 170 6.81 -13.44 8.88
N ALA A 171 6.28 -13.24 10.09
CA ALA A 171 6.32 -14.27 11.12
C ALA A 171 5.26 -15.37 10.89
N GLY A 172 5.56 -16.58 11.35
CA GLY A 172 4.59 -17.68 11.49
C GLY A 172 4.22 -18.41 10.21
N THR A 173 3.03 -19.01 10.22
CA THR A 173 2.53 -19.91 9.16
C THR A 173 2.26 -19.21 7.83
N GLU A 174 2.01 -17.91 7.85
CA GLU A 174 1.80 -17.11 6.63
C GLU A 174 3.08 -17.05 5.79
N GLY A 175 4.23 -16.75 6.43
CA GLY A 175 5.53 -16.72 5.76
C GLY A 175 5.92 -18.10 5.23
N GLN A 176 5.74 -19.17 6.03
CA GLN A 176 6.03 -20.55 5.58
C GLN A 176 5.24 -20.92 4.33
N GLY A 177 3.96 -20.57 4.27
CA GLY A 177 3.13 -20.85 3.12
C GLY A 177 3.54 -20.11 1.85
N LEU A 178 4.06 -18.88 1.97
CA LEU A 178 4.59 -18.11 0.85
C LEU A 178 5.92 -18.65 0.34
N ILE A 179 6.78 -19.19 1.22
CA ILE A 179 8.02 -19.84 0.82
C ILE A 179 7.72 -21.15 0.09
N ALA A 180 6.84 -21.99 0.66
CA ALA A 180 6.52 -23.30 0.09
C ALA A 180 5.89 -23.23 -1.30
N GLN A 181 5.23 -22.11 -1.63
CA GLN A 181 4.53 -21.91 -2.90
C GLN A 181 5.16 -20.77 -3.72
N ASP A 182 6.41 -20.42 -3.46
CA ASP A 182 7.13 -19.39 -4.18
C ASP A 182 7.19 -19.70 -5.68
N PRO A 183 6.67 -18.85 -6.57
CA PRO A 183 6.73 -19.07 -8.01
C PRO A 183 8.17 -19.04 -8.57
N PHE A 184 9.13 -18.51 -7.80
CA PHE A 184 10.54 -18.34 -8.20
C PHE A 184 11.49 -18.73 -7.06
N LEU A 185 11.50 -20.01 -6.68
CA LEU A 185 12.30 -20.56 -5.57
C LEU A 185 13.81 -20.27 -5.68
N THR A 186 14.33 -20.19 -6.90
CA THR A 186 15.76 -19.91 -7.17
C THR A 186 16.09 -18.40 -7.22
N GLY A 187 15.12 -17.55 -6.93
CA GLY A 187 15.21 -16.10 -6.98
C GLY A 187 14.46 -15.48 -8.16
N SER A 188 14.24 -14.18 -8.07
CA SER A 188 13.56 -13.42 -9.12
C SER A 188 14.34 -13.47 -10.44
N PRO A 189 13.69 -13.76 -11.59
CA PRO A 189 14.38 -13.85 -12.87
C PRO A 189 14.98 -12.53 -13.38
N TYR A 190 14.46 -11.41 -12.85
CA TYR A 190 14.93 -10.06 -13.12
C TYR A 190 15.09 -9.28 -11.82
N PRO A 191 16.07 -8.36 -11.73
CA PRO A 191 16.20 -7.47 -10.57
C PRO A 191 14.92 -6.69 -10.32
N VAL A 192 14.57 -6.51 -9.06
CA VAL A 192 13.45 -5.65 -8.67
C VAL A 192 13.81 -4.19 -8.87
N LEU A 193 15.00 -3.80 -8.42
CA LEU A 193 15.67 -2.52 -8.64
C LEU A 193 17.17 -2.76 -8.80
N THR A 194 17.89 -1.79 -9.35
CA THR A 194 19.37 -1.77 -9.28
C THR A 194 19.81 -1.36 -7.88
N ASP A 195 21.04 -1.71 -7.46
CA ASP A 195 21.55 -1.40 -6.12
C ASP A 195 21.53 0.12 -5.83
N GLY A 196 21.94 0.94 -6.79
CA GLY A 196 21.92 2.40 -6.63
C GLY A 196 20.51 2.96 -6.48
N ALA A 197 19.55 2.46 -7.27
CA ALA A 197 18.16 2.82 -7.14
C ALA A 197 17.59 2.38 -5.77
N TRP A 198 17.93 1.16 -5.33
CA TRP A 198 17.49 0.66 -4.03
C TRP A 198 18.00 1.53 -2.87
N LEU A 199 19.28 1.89 -2.87
CA LEU A 199 19.86 2.79 -1.86
C LEU A 199 19.18 4.17 -1.86
N SER A 200 18.86 4.72 -3.05
CA SER A 200 18.13 5.99 -3.15
C SER A 200 16.72 5.89 -2.55
N LEU A 201 16.04 4.76 -2.73
CA LEU A 201 14.72 4.55 -2.15
C LEU A 201 14.78 4.37 -0.63
N GLN A 202 15.78 3.65 -0.11
CA GLN A 202 15.99 3.51 1.34
C GLN A 202 16.30 4.85 2.00
N ALA A 203 17.00 5.73 1.29
CA ALA A 203 17.35 7.07 1.76
C ALA A 203 16.25 8.13 1.58
N ILE A 204 15.06 7.76 1.07
CA ILE A 204 13.98 8.74 0.73
C ILE A 204 13.57 9.62 1.91
N CYS A 205 13.76 9.16 3.15
CA CYS A 205 13.44 9.89 4.36
C CYS A 205 14.65 10.61 4.99
N SER A 206 15.85 10.54 4.40
CA SER A 206 17.06 11.04 5.06
C SER A 206 17.17 12.57 5.07
N ASP A 207 16.58 13.25 4.11
CA ASP A 207 16.75 14.70 3.87
C ASP A 207 15.67 15.58 4.55
N MET A 208 14.97 15.06 5.57
CA MET A 208 13.92 15.80 6.30
C MET A 208 14.27 16.02 7.77
#